data_385823aa0fd1f1c547ed8465c29602ed
#
_entry.id   385823aa0fd1f1c547ed8465c29602ed
#
_cell.length_a   1.000
_cell.length_b   1.000
_cell.length_c   1.000
_cell.angle_alpha   90.00
_cell.angle_beta   90.00
_cell.angle_gamma   90.00
#
_symmetry.space_group_name_H-M   'P 1'
#
loop_
_entity.id
_entity.type
_entity.pdbx_description
1 polymer ?
#
loop_
_entity_poly.entity_id
_entity_poly.type
_entity_poly.pdbx_seq_one_letter_code
_entity_poly.pdbx_strand_id
1 'polypeptide(L)'
;MLEMKVPSPGESITEVEIAEWLVQDGDYVEKDQAIAEVDSDKATLELPAEASGIITLKAEEGDAVAVGAVVCLIDTNAAKPEGTQVITATTETAQQPEKVAATQGPLATKELYATGTPSPAAKKILDEKSIASTSVTGSGRDGRITKHDALNAVPSMGSVGSGVRGEKRTKLSMLRRKVAERLVEAKNTTAMLTTFNEVDMGPIFALRKEYKETFKATHGVGLGFMSFFTLAVVRALELYPAVNSMIDGKEMLTYDYKDISIAVSGPKGLMVPVIRNAENLTFRGVEAEVKRLAIRARDGQITVDEMTGGTFTISNGGVFGSMLSTPIINPPQSGILGMHNIVERPVVKDGTVVIAPIMYVALSYDHRIIDGKESVGFLVAVKEALENPTELLMHSDIKKALEL
;
A
#
# COMPACT_ATOMS: atom_id res chain seq x y z
N MET A 1 27.64 -3.53 33.49
CA MET A 1 26.40 -3.56 32.66
C MET A 1 26.14 -2.16 32.16
N LEU A 2 26.01 -2.00 30.86
CA LEU A 2 25.67 -0.75 30.20
C LEU A 2 24.15 -0.71 29.99
N GLU A 3 23.51 0.39 30.38
CA GLU A 3 22.06 0.60 30.13
C GLU A 3 21.88 1.22 28.77
N MET A 4 21.22 0.49 27.88
CA MET A 4 20.84 0.99 26.55
C MET A 4 19.50 1.74 26.63
N LYS A 5 19.54 3.01 26.29
CA LYS A 5 18.37 3.92 26.29
C LYS A 5 17.92 4.19 24.88
N VAL A 6 16.61 4.35 24.72
CA VAL A 6 16.03 4.76 23.43
C VAL A 6 16.51 6.17 23.08
N PRO A 7 17.21 6.37 21.94
CA PRO A 7 17.62 7.70 21.50
C PRO A 7 16.40 8.53 21.10
N SER A 8 16.51 9.87 21.22
CA SER A 8 15.45 10.77 20.75
C SER A 8 15.50 10.86 19.22
N PRO A 9 14.47 10.43 18.49
CA PRO A 9 14.42 10.55 17.03
C PRO A 9 14.05 11.97 16.53
N GLY A 10 13.83 12.93 17.45
CA GLY A 10 13.50 14.32 17.14
C GLY A 10 12.89 15.06 18.32
N GLU A 11 12.88 16.42 18.27
CA GLU A 11 12.49 17.28 19.39
C GLU A 11 11.03 17.14 19.87
N SER A 12 10.15 16.49 19.10
CA SER A 12 8.71 16.37 19.42
C SER A 12 8.27 14.94 19.73
N ILE A 13 9.18 13.96 19.77
CA ILE A 13 8.83 12.55 19.99
C ILE A 13 9.08 12.18 21.44
N THR A 14 8.03 11.79 22.14
CA THR A 14 8.08 11.43 23.57
C THR A 14 8.05 9.92 23.80
N GLU A 15 7.64 9.13 22.80
CA GLU A 15 7.41 7.70 22.92
C GLU A 15 7.72 7.01 21.59
N VAL A 16 8.30 5.81 21.64
CA VAL A 16 8.56 4.93 20.49
C VAL A 16 8.11 3.51 20.82
N GLU A 17 7.86 2.69 19.79
CA GLU A 17 7.51 1.28 19.94
C GLU A 17 8.68 0.41 19.45
N ILE A 18 9.03 -0.65 20.17
CA ILE A 18 10.00 -1.64 19.68
C ILE A 18 9.27 -2.46 18.60
N ALA A 19 9.63 -2.24 17.33
CA ALA A 19 8.98 -2.92 16.21
C ALA A 19 9.42 -4.39 16.12
N GLU A 20 10.72 -4.64 16.21
CA GLU A 20 11.30 -5.97 16.12
C GLU A 20 12.67 -5.99 16.84
N TRP A 21 12.94 -7.06 17.58
CA TRP A 21 14.28 -7.35 18.08
C TRP A 21 15.05 -8.15 17.03
N LEU A 22 16.20 -7.65 16.60
CA LEU A 22 17.10 -8.32 15.63
C LEU A 22 18.02 -9.34 16.31
N VAL A 23 17.98 -9.42 17.66
CA VAL A 23 18.79 -10.30 18.51
C VAL A 23 17.90 -10.95 19.58
N GLN A 24 18.33 -12.08 20.12
CA GLN A 24 17.63 -12.77 21.19
C GLN A 24 18.22 -12.41 22.56
N ASP A 25 17.41 -12.59 23.63
CA ASP A 25 17.88 -12.41 25.00
C ASP A 25 19.02 -13.39 25.30
N GLY A 26 20.17 -12.85 25.77
CA GLY A 26 21.37 -13.62 26.01
C GLY A 26 22.35 -13.71 24.83
N ASP A 27 22.05 -13.15 23.68
CA ASP A 27 22.99 -13.12 22.55
C ASP A 27 24.18 -12.19 22.82
N TYR A 28 25.31 -12.51 22.17
CA TYR A 28 26.48 -11.61 22.15
C TYR A 28 26.34 -10.64 20.98
N VAL A 29 26.39 -9.34 21.27
CA VAL A 29 26.29 -8.26 20.27
C VAL A 29 27.64 -7.54 20.14
N GLU A 30 27.94 -7.04 18.96
CA GLU A 30 29.11 -6.20 18.69
C GLU A 30 28.72 -4.72 18.77
N LYS A 31 29.67 -3.85 19.09
CA LYS A 31 29.45 -2.41 19.05
C LYS A 31 29.02 -1.98 17.66
N ASP A 32 28.06 -1.06 17.58
CA ASP A 32 27.43 -0.52 16.35
C ASP A 32 26.59 -1.55 15.55
N GLN A 33 26.39 -2.77 16.08
CA GLN A 33 25.46 -3.74 15.52
C GLN A 33 24.02 -3.30 15.79
N ALA A 34 23.15 -3.33 14.77
CA ALA A 34 21.70 -3.11 14.95
C ALA A 34 21.11 -4.23 15.82
N ILE A 35 20.48 -3.86 16.94
CA ILE A 35 19.91 -4.80 17.93
C ILE A 35 18.38 -4.79 17.93
N ALA A 36 17.77 -3.71 17.52
CA ALA A 36 16.31 -3.59 17.38
C ALA A 36 15.93 -2.57 16.30
N GLU A 37 14.74 -2.72 15.74
CA GLU A 37 14.04 -1.66 15.03
C GLU A 37 13.04 -0.98 15.97
N VAL A 38 13.06 0.35 16.02
CA VAL A 38 12.13 1.15 16.82
C VAL A 38 11.30 2.05 15.92
N ASP A 39 9.99 1.96 16.07
CA ASP A 39 9.01 2.75 15.33
C ASP A 39 8.64 4.01 16.11
N SER A 40 8.75 5.16 15.47
CA SER A 40 8.16 6.42 15.93
C SER A 40 6.94 6.79 15.07
N ASP A 41 6.27 7.88 15.40
CA ASP A 41 5.14 8.41 14.61
C ASP A 41 5.57 8.90 13.21
N LYS A 42 6.86 9.09 12.97
CA LYS A 42 7.41 9.67 11.73
C LYS A 42 8.34 8.74 10.95
N ALA A 43 9.05 7.85 11.64
CA ALA A 43 10.03 6.96 10.99
C ALA A 43 10.35 5.75 11.87
N THR A 44 10.76 4.65 11.22
CA THR A 44 11.43 3.51 11.85
C THR A 44 12.93 3.79 11.89
N LEU A 45 13.56 3.56 13.04
CA LEU A 45 14.98 3.74 13.25
C LEU A 45 15.59 2.42 13.76
N GLU A 46 16.81 2.14 13.35
CA GLU A 46 17.60 1.06 13.93
C GLU A 46 18.24 1.54 15.24
N LEU A 47 18.18 0.71 16.27
CA LEU A 47 18.88 0.92 17.53
C LEU A 47 20.21 0.15 17.49
N PRO A 48 21.36 0.84 17.36
CA PRO A 48 22.66 0.17 17.40
C PRO A 48 23.13 -0.06 18.83
N ALA A 49 23.87 -1.14 19.08
CA ALA A 49 24.53 -1.42 20.36
C ALA A 49 25.66 -0.41 20.63
N GLU A 50 25.66 0.27 21.79
CA GLU A 50 26.71 1.22 22.14
C GLU A 50 28.04 0.53 22.54
N ALA A 51 27.98 -0.75 22.93
CA ALA A 51 29.15 -1.55 23.30
C ALA A 51 28.96 -3.02 22.96
N SER A 52 30.07 -3.76 22.85
CA SER A 52 30.04 -5.22 22.68
C SER A 52 29.82 -5.92 24.01
N GLY A 53 29.02 -6.99 24.04
CA GLY A 53 28.74 -7.78 25.24
C GLY A 53 27.49 -8.66 25.07
N ILE A 54 27.08 -9.31 26.16
CA ILE A 54 25.86 -10.13 26.20
C ILE A 54 24.68 -9.21 26.50
N ILE A 55 23.65 -9.25 25.62
CA ILE A 55 22.43 -8.45 25.74
C ILE A 55 21.39 -9.12 26.64
N THR A 56 20.72 -8.32 27.48
CA THR A 56 19.53 -8.74 28.24
C THR A 56 18.39 -7.79 27.93
N LEU A 57 17.32 -8.32 27.37
CA LEU A 57 16.15 -7.55 26.95
C LEU A 57 15.30 -7.16 28.18
N LYS A 58 14.78 -5.93 28.20
CA LYS A 58 13.90 -5.39 29.25
C LYS A 58 12.50 -5.04 28.77
N ALA A 59 12.34 -4.89 27.44
CA ALA A 59 11.07 -4.60 26.79
C ALA A 59 10.78 -5.67 25.74
N GLU A 60 9.50 -5.96 25.54
CA GLU A 60 9.05 -6.94 24.54
C GLU A 60 8.76 -6.27 23.20
N GLU A 61 8.70 -7.08 22.12
CA GLU A 61 8.25 -6.58 20.80
C GLU A 61 6.85 -5.99 20.90
N GLY A 62 6.70 -4.79 20.34
CA GLY A 62 5.44 -4.06 20.35
C GLY A 62 5.18 -3.29 21.64
N ASP A 63 6.14 -3.17 22.55
CA ASP A 63 6.02 -2.30 23.71
C ASP A 63 6.28 -0.84 23.33
N ALA A 64 5.38 0.04 23.78
CA ALA A 64 5.58 1.48 23.69
C ALA A 64 6.45 1.93 24.89
N VAL A 65 7.60 2.51 24.61
CA VAL A 65 8.57 2.95 25.59
C VAL A 65 8.85 4.44 25.42
N ALA A 66 9.00 5.14 26.57
CA ALA A 66 9.33 6.56 26.53
C ALA A 66 10.77 6.78 26.00
N VAL A 67 11.00 7.88 25.31
CA VAL A 67 12.35 8.30 24.91
C VAL A 67 13.23 8.44 26.14
N GLY A 68 14.42 7.82 26.12
CA GLY A 68 15.33 7.74 27.26
C GLY A 68 15.06 6.60 28.24
N ALA A 69 14.00 5.80 28.05
CA ALA A 69 13.79 4.60 28.85
C ALA A 69 14.82 3.51 28.51
N VAL A 70 15.16 2.68 29.49
CA VAL A 70 16.10 1.56 29.33
C VAL A 70 15.36 0.37 28.74
N VAL A 71 15.77 -0.05 27.52
CA VAL A 71 15.13 -1.16 26.78
C VAL A 71 15.91 -2.45 26.82
N CYS A 72 17.21 -2.38 27.02
CA CYS A 72 18.07 -3.56 27.28
C CYS A 72 19.32 -3.19 28.07
N LEU A 73 20.00 -4.22 28.60
CA LEU A 73 21.27 -4.12 29.30
C LEU A 73 22.32 -4.88 28.49
N ILE A 74 23.54 -4.35 28.40
CA ILE A 74 24.67 -5.04 27.77
C ILE A 74 25.74 -5.29 28.84
N ASP A 75 26.09 -6.56 29.08
CA ASP A 75 27.20 -6.93 29.97
C ASP A 75 28.51 -6.90 29.18
N THR A 76 29.22 -5.79 29.33
CA THR A 76 30.50 -5.52 28.65
C THR A 76 31.69 -6.38 29.20
N ASN A 77 31.48 -7.08 30.31
CA ASN A 77 32.54 -7.94 30.92
C ASN A 77 32.47 -9.39 30.40
N ALA A 78 31.42 -9.75 29.66
CA ALA A 78 31.28 -11.09 29.10
C ALA A 78 32.24 -11.28 27.92
N ALA A 79 33.07 -12.34 27.98
CA ALA A 79 33.94 -12.70 26.87
C ALA A 79 33.14 -13.26 25.68
N LYS A 80 33.57 -12.94 24.47
CA LYS A 80 32.96 -13.48 23.24
C LYS A 80 33.00 -15.01 23.25
N PRO A 81 31.88 -15.72 23.13
CA PRO A 81 31.87 -17.17 23.01
C PRO A 81 32.63 -17.59 21.75
N GLU A 82 33.64 -18.45 21.87
CA GLU A 82 34.31 -19.04 20.73
C GLU A 82 33.30 -19.97 20.01
N GLY A 83 32.75 -19.55 18.89
CA GLY A 83 31.96 -20.44 18.01
C GLY A 83 30.70 -19.89 17.34
N THR A 84 30.41 -18.59 17.41
CA THR A 84 29.20 -18.08 16.72
C THR A 84 29.58 -17.51 15.34
N GLN A 85 29.21 -18.24 14.30
CA GLN A 85 29.31 -17.75 12.92
C GLN A 85 28.27 -16.65 12.69
N VAL A 86 28.71 -15.53 12.15
CA VAL A 86 27.87 -14.46 11.61
C VAL A 86 26.95 -15.04 10.54
N ILE A 87 25.67 -15.08 10.79
CA ILE A 87 24.66 -15.48 9.79
C ILE A 87 24.36 -14.24 8.95
N THR A 88 25.01 -14.17 7.81
CA THR A 88 24.61 -13.28 6.71
C THR A 88 23.31 -13.85 6.12
N ALA A 89 22.24 -13.09 6.14
CA ALA A 89 20.95 -13.48 5.57
C ALA A 89 21.08 -13.72 4.06
N THR A 90 21.06 -15.00 3.68
CA THR A 90 20.86 -15.41 2.29
C THR A 90 19.51 -16.13 2.22
N THR A 91 18.64 -15.58 1.41
CA THR A 91 17.31 -16.10 1.07
C THR A 91 17.41 -17.53 0.55
N GLU A 92 16.86 -18.52 1.24
CA GLU A 92 16.60 -19.83 0.65
C GLU A 92 15.24 -20.38 1.07
N THR A 93 14.58 -20.80 0.06
CA THR A 93 13.34 -21.51 -0.20
C THR A 93 12.88 -22.49 0.89
N ALA A 94 11.59 -22.38 1.19
CA ALA A 94 10.81 -23.27 2.04
C ALA A 94 10.96 -24.75 1.69
N GLN A 95 11.36 -25.58 2.63
CA GLN A 95 11.08 -27.02 2.69
C GLN A 95 10.22 -27.34 3.89
N GLN A 96 9.17 -28.13 3.65
CA GLN A 96 8.21 -28.62 4.62
C GLN A 96 8.88 -29.44 5.74
N PRO A 97 8.42 -29.34 6.99
CA PRO A 97 8.85 -30.28 8.01
C PRO A 97 8.03 -31.57 7.96
N GLU A 98 8.78 -32.65 7.95
CA GLU A 98 8.36 -34.03 8.05
C GLU A 98 7.67 -34.33 9.39
N LYS A 99 6.62 -35.15 9.32
CA LYS A 99 5.79 -35.61 10.43
C LYS A 99 6.59 -36.48 11.40
N VAL A 100 6.75 -36.05 12.63
CA VAL A 100 7.13 -36.96 13.73
C VAL A 100 5.90 -37.62 14.29
N ALA A 101 5.82 -38.93 14.15
CA ALA A 101 4.75 -39.78 14.66
C ALA A 101 4.89 -39.96 16.19
N ALA A 102 3.89 -39.54 16.94
CA ALA A 102 3.70 -39.94 18.32
C ALA A 102 2.87 -41.24 18.38
N THR A 103 3.52 -42.28 18.84
CA THR A 103 2.95 -43.59 19.11
C THR A 103 2.05 -43.52 20.34
N GLN A 104 0.73 -43.70 20.16
CA GLN A 104 -0.14 -44.11 21.25
C GLN A 104 -0.81 -45.41 20.83
N GLY A 105 -0.73 -46.40 21.72
CA GLY A 105 -1.16 -47.77 21.55
C GLY A 105 -2.68 -47.94 21.41
N PRO A 106 -3.15 -49.12 20.97
CA PRO A 106 -4.46 -49.28 20.36
C PRO A 106 -5.53 -49.56 21.41
N LEU A 107 -6.52 -48.68 21.50
CA LEU A 107 -7.88 -49.06 21.95
C LEU A 107 -8.59 -49.66 20.75
N ALA A 108 -8.84 -50.99 20.83
CA ALA A 108 -9.55 -51.75 19.82
C ALA A 108 -11.01 -51.31 19.73
N THR A 109 -11.32 -50.40 18.80
CA THR A 109 -12.66 -50.24 18.27
C THR A 109 -12.80 -51.20 17.09
N LYS A 110 -13.76 -52.15 17.19
CA LYS A 110 -14.17 -52.98 16.05
C LYS A 110 -14.56 -52.07 14.90
N GLU A 111 -13.71 -51.97 13.90
CA GLU A 111 -14.10 -51.38 12.62
C GLU A 111 -15.17 -52.25 11.99
N LEU A 112 -16.38 -51.74 11.93
CA LEU A 112 -17.48 -52.34 11.17
C LEU A 112 -17.12 -52.22 9.67
N TYR A 113 -16.77 -53.33 9.05
CA TYR A 113 -16.24 -53.48 7.68
C TYR A 113 -17.15 -52.91 6.57
N ALA A 114 -18.32 -52.42 6.89
CA ALA A 114 -19.31 -51.93 5.92
C ALA A 114 -19.59 -50.43 5.98
N THR A 115 -19.06 -49.67 6.98
CA THR A 115 -19.36 -48.26 7.16
C THR A 115 -18.78 -47.43 5.99
N GLY A 116 -19.65 -46.69 5.29
CA GLY A 116 -19.25 -45.87 4.13
C GLY A 116 -18.99 -46.65 2.83
N THR A 117 -19.15 -48.00 2.84
CA THR A 117 -18.96 -48.80 1.63
C THR A 117 -20.26 -48.83 0.82
N PRO A 118 -20.28 -48.40 -0.45
CA PRO A 118 -21.46 -48.42 -1.28
C PRO A 118 -21.81 -49.85 -1.74
N SER A 119 -23.10 -50.19 -1.79
CA SER A 119 -23.54 -51.38 -2.48
C SER A 119 -23.26 -51.29 -3.99
N PRO A 120 -23.13 -52.41 -4.74
CA PRO A 120 -22.83 -52.36 -6.18
C PRO A 120 -23.78 -51.44 -6.98
N ALA A 121 -25.08 -51.47 -6.63
CA ALA A 121 -26.07 -50.60 -7.23
C ALA A 121 -25.92 -49.12 -6.80
N ALA A 122 -25.54 -48.85 -5.53
CA ALA A 122 -25.26 -47.51 -5.04
C ALA A 122 -24.02 -46.95 -5.70
N LYS A 123 -22.96 -47.74 -5.86
CA LYS A 123 -21.71 -47.31 -6.50
C LYS A 123 -21.97 -46.83 -7.93
N LYS A 124 -22.73 -47.59 -8.72
CA LYS A 124 -23.06 -47.21 -10.10
C LYS A 124 -23.78 -45.84 -10.16
N ILE A 125 -24.74 -45.60 -9.27
CA ILE A 125 -25.52 -44.36 -9.22
C ILE A 125 -24.63 -43.18 -8.75
N LEU A 126 -23.74 -43.39 -7.79
CA LEU A 126 -22.83 -42.37 -7.30
C LEU A 126 -21.80 -41.99 -8.38
N ASP A 127 -21.28 -42.98 -9.12
CA ASP A 127 -20.36 -42.76 -10.24
C ASP A 127 -21.06 -41.99 -11.37
N GLU A 128 -22.31 -42.36 -11.73
CA GLU A 128 -23.13 -41.64 -12.72
C GLU A 128 -23.42 -40.19 -12.30
N LYS A 129 -23.59 -39.91 -11.01
CA LYS A 129 -23.82 -38.57 -10.46
C LYS A 129 -22.54 -37.82 -10.12
N SER A 130 -21.38 -38.42 -10.32
CA SER A 130 -20.07 -37.89 -9.92
C SER A 130 -19.97 -37.47 -8.44
N ILE A 131 -20.61 -38.29 -7.56
CA ILE A 131 -20.62 -38.07 -6.12
C ILE A 131 -19.65 -39.06 -5.44
N ALA A 132 -18.71 -38.53 -4.65
CA ALA A 132 -17.81 -39.37 -3.87
C ALA A 132 -18.58 -40.14 -2.78
N SER A 133 -18.32 -41.42 -2.62
CA SER A 133 -18.97 -42.27 -1.59
C SER A 133 -18.71 -41.74 -0.17
N THR A 134 -17.60 -41.05 0.06
CA THR A 134 -17.24 -40.42 1.35
C THR A 134 -18.15 -39.26 1.74
N SER A 135 -18.90 -38.69 0.80
CA SER A 135 -19.83 -37.57 1.05
C SER A 135 -21.28 -38.04 1.35
N VAL A 136 -21.54 -39.34 1.33
CA VAL A 136 -22.87 -39.90 1.53
C VAL A 136 -22.90 -40.74 2.79
N THR A 137 -23.84 -40.43 3.71
CA THR A 137 -24.07 -41.25 4.91
C THR A 137 -24.93 -42.47 4.56
N GLY A 138 -24.40 -43.67 4.81
CA GLY A 138 -25.12 -44.91 4.54
C GLY A 138 -26.18 -45.21 5.61
N SER A 139 -27.42 -45.49 5.19
CA SER A 139 -28.52 -45.91 6.06
C SER A 139 -28.68 -47.43 6.16
N GLY A 140 -27.88 -48.21 5.44
CA GLY A 140 -27.94 -49.67 5.44
C GLY A 140 -27.29 -50.30 6.68
N ARG A 141 -27.39 -51.65 6.76
CA ARG A 141 -26.81 -52.42 7.86
C ARG A 141 -25.32 -52.13 7.98
N ASP A 142 -24.87 -51.83 9.21
CA ASP A 142 -23.49 -51.50 9.55
C ASP A 142 -22.96 -50.22 8.81
N GLY A 143 -23.86 -49.24 8.51
CA GLY A 143 -23.47 -47.96 7.86
C GLY A 143 -23.19 -48.10 6.37
N ARG A 144 -23.63 -49.14 5.69
CA ARG A 144 -23.47 -49.35 4.25
C ARG A 144 -24.34 -48.37 3.45
N ILE A 145 -23.79 -47.80 2.37
CA ILE A 145 -24.56 -46.94 1.49
C ILE A 145 -25.46 -47.78 0.59
N THR A 146 -26.77 -47.57 0.74
CA THR A 146 -27.80 -48.28 -0.04
C THR A 146 -28.08 -47.59 -1.38
N LYS A 147 -28.79 -48.29 -2.29
CA LYS A 147 -29.27 -47.72 -3.54
C LYS A 147 -30.14 -46.46 -3.29
N HIS A 148 -30.92 -46.44 -2.23
CA HIS A 148 -31.81 -45.34 -1.86
C HIS A 148 -31.01 -44.12 -1.44
N ASP A 149 -29.94 -44.29 -0.66
CA ASP A 149 -29.04 -43.20 -0.24
C ASP A 149 -28.37 -42.55 -1.47
N ALA A 150 -27.90 -43.36 -2.41
CA ALA A 150 -27.30 -42.89 -3.64
C ALA A 150 -28.28 -42.17 -4.57
N LEU A 151 -29.57 -42.61 -4.61
CA LEU A 151 -30.59 -41.90 -5.39
C LEU A 151 -30.88 -40.49 -4.81
N ASN A 152 -30.93 -40.39 -3.47
CA ASN A 152 -31.21 -39.15 -2.76
C ASN A 152 -29.96 -38.25 -2.59
N ALA A 153 -28.77 -38.77 -2.86
CA ALA A 153 -27.54 -38.00 -2.80
C ALA A 153 -27.56 -36.89 -3.86
N VAL A 154 -27.32 -35.64 -3.42
CA VAL A 154 -27.22 -34.47 -4.28
C VAL A 154 -25.73 -34.15 -4.41
N PRO A 155 -25.23 -33.78 -5.62
CA PRO A 155 -23.86 -33.33 -5.78
C PRO A 155 -23.59 -32.13 -4.85
N SER A 156 -22.61 -32.26 -3.98
CA SER A 156 -22.20 -31.15 -3.10
C SER A 156 -21.50 -30.11 -3.93
N MET A 157 -21.99 -28.87 -3.91
CA MET A 157 -21.31 -27.69 -4.48
C MET A 157 -20.09 -27.27 -3.63
N GLY A 158 -19.50 -28.18 -2.91
CA GLY A 158 -18.35 -28.00 -2.03
C GLY A 158 -18.43 -28.94 -0.83
N SER A 159 -17.31 -29.48 -0.39
CA SER A 159 -17.25 -30.20 0.88
C SER A 159 -17.41 -29.21 2.03
N VAL A 160 -18.30 -29.56 2.98
CA VAL A 160 -18.30 -28.86 4.27
C VAL A 160 -16.92 -29.10 4.89
N GLY A 161 -16.08 -28.05 4.92
CA GLY A 161 -14.74 -28.18 5.47
C GLY A 161 -14.84 -28.62 6.93
N SER A 162 -14.15 -29.68 7.28
CA SER A 162 -13.94 -30.14 8.67
C SER A 162 -12.92 -29.25 9.40
N GLY A 163 -12.59 -28.06 8.83
CA GLY A 163 -11.62 -27.15 9.38
C GLY A 163 -12.13 -26.44 10.63
N VAL A 164 -11.31 -26.40 11.66
CA VAL A 164 -11.49 -25.52 12.81
C VAL A 164 -11.48 -24.09 12.28
N ARG A 165 -12.53 -23.29 12.57
CA ARG A 165 -12.56 -21.85 12.28
C ARG A 165 -11.62 -21.17 13.26
N GLY A 166 -10.37 -20.96 12.84
CA GLY A 166 -9.38 -20.26 13.63
C GLY A 166 -9.45 -18.74 13.39
N GLU A 167 -9.23 -17.96 14.44
CA GLU A 167 -8.99 -16.52 14.38
C GLU A 167 -7.51 -16.27 14.65
N LYS A 168 -6.90 -15.38 13.85
CA LYS A 168 -5.55 -14.86 14.13
C LYS A 168 -5.68 -13.40 14.54
N ARG A 169 -5.29 -13.08 15.77
CA ARG A 169 -5.21 -11.70 16.25
C ARG A 169 -3.78 -11.22 16.12
N THR A 170 -3.59 -10.09 15.48
CA THR A 170 -2.28 -9.45 15.29
C THR A 170 -2.39 -8.01 15.76
N LYS A 171 -1.49 -7.56 16.62
CA LYS A 171 -1.39 -6.17 17.07
C LYS A 171 -1.07 -5.27 15.87
N LEU A 172 -1.73 -4.12 15.75
CA LEU A 172 -1.37 -3.13 14.74
C LEU A 172 -0.08 -2.42 15.17
N SER A 173 0.86 -2.23 14.23
CA SER A 173 2.06 -1.43 14.48
C SER A 173 1.70 0.02 14.85
N MET A 174 2.60 0.73 15.53
CA MET A 174 2.41 2.14 15.90
C MET A 174 2.13 2.99 14.66
N LEU A 175 2.91 2.81 13.59
CA LEU A 175 2.70 3.51 12.32
C LEU A 175 1.29 3.27 11.78
N ARG A 176 0.79 2.02 11.80
CA ARG A 176 -0.57 1.71 11.33
C ARG A 176 -1.65 2.35 12.18
N ARG A 177 -1.45 2.39 13.52
CA ARG A 177 -2.37 3.08 14.43
C ARG A 177 -2.42 4.59 14.14
N LYS A 178 -1.26 5.24 13.97
CA LYS A 178 -1.17 6.67 13.63
C LYS A 178 -1.78 7.02 12.28
N VAL A 179 -1.55 6.17 11.26
CA VAL A 179 -2.23 6.33 9.95
C VAL A 179 -3.75 6.22 10.10
N ALA A 180 -4.24 5.26 10.90
CA ALA A 180 -5.67 5.10 11.13
C ALA A 180 -6.29 6.33 11.82
N GLU A 181 -5.64 6.85 12.86
CA GLU A 181 -6.06 8.08 13.57
C GLU A 181 -6.15 9.27 12.60
N ARG A 182 -5.09 9.54 11.82
CA ARG A 182 -5.05 10.64 10.84
C ARG A 182 -6.13 10.52 9.76
N LEU A 183 -6.38 9.31 9.25
CA LEU A 183 -7.43 9.11 8.23
C LEU A 183 -8.82 9.33 8.80
N VAL A 184 -9.09 8.87 10.03
CA VAL A 184 -10.37 9.09 10.71
C VAL A 184 -10.56 10.58 11.04
N GLU A 185 -9.52 11.24 11.54
CA GLU A 185 -9.53 12.68 11.82
C GLU A 185 -9.80 13.48 10.53
N ALA A 186 -9.08 13.23 9.44
CA ALA A 186 -9.27 13.88 8.15
C ALA A 186 -10.73 13.80 7.69
N LYS A 187 -11.34 12.60 7.78
CA LYS A 187 -12.73 12.38 7.39
C LYS A 187 -13.73 13.11 8.30
N ASN A 188 -13.46 13.19 9.62
CA ASN A 188 -14.40 13.75 10.59
C ASN A 188 -14.28 15.28 10.73
N THR A 189 -13.11 15.84 10.39
CA THR A 189 -12.84 17.29 10.53
C THR A 189 -13.06 18.08 9.24
N THR A 190 -13.39 17.41 8.13
CA THR A 190 -13.65 18.05 6.84
C THR A 190 -15.07 17.82 6.39
N ALA A 191 -15.64 18.76 5.63
CA ALA A 191 -16.87 18.56 4.86
C ALA A 191 -16.51 17.98 3.47
N MET A 192 -15.95 16.76 3.47
CA MET A 192 -15.39 16.16 2.28
C MET A 192 -16.46 15.74 1.28
N LEU A 193 -16.36 16.26 0.05
CA LEU A 193 -17.16 15.88 -1.10
C LEU A 193 -16.23 15.41 -2.23
N THR A 194 -16.74 14.58 -3.14
CA THR A 194 -15.99 14.12 -4.31
C THR A 194 -16.78 14.37 -5.57
N THR A 195 -16.16 15.01 -6.55
CA THR A 195 -16.65 15.14 -7.91
C THR A 195 -15.81 14.28 -8.86
N PHE A 196 -16.43 13.82 -9.95
CA PHE A 196 -15.80 12.91 -10.92
C PHE A 196 -15.89 13.48 -12.33
N ASN A 197 -14.91 13.09 -13.15
CA ASN A 197 -14.98 13.32 -14.58
C ASN A 197 -14.30 12.16 -15.32
N GLU A 198 -14.55 12.03 -16.60
CA GLU A 198 -13.85 11.11 -17.49
C GLU A 198 -12.91 11.87 -18.41
N VAL A 199 -11.75 11.28 -18.68
CA VAL A 199 -10.69 11.86 -19.52
C VAL A 199 -10.34 10.88 -20.62
N ASP A 200 -10.34 11.37 -21.87
CA ASP A 200 -9.79 10.63 -22.98
C ASP A 200 -8.26 10.75 -23.00
N MET A 201 -7.60 9.65 -22.75
CA MET A 201 -6.13 9.55 -22.70
C MET A 201 -5.49 9.39 -24.09
N GLY A 202 -6.28 9.29 -25.16
CA GLY A 202 -5.81 9.10 -26.54
C GLY A 202 -4.74 10.10 -26.96
N PRO A 203 -4.93 11.42 -26.79
CA PRO A 203 -3.92 12.43 -27.14
C PRO A 203 -2.59 12.22 -26.42
N ILE A 204 -2.61 11.88 -25.11
CA ILE A 204 -1.38 11.61 -24.36
C ILE A 204 -0.71 10.31 -24.83
N PHE A 205 -1.49 9.28 -25.17
CA PHE A 205 -0.93 8.05 -25.76
C PHE A 205 -0.24 8.33 -27.09
N ALA A 206 -0.83 9.17 -27.94
CA ALA A 206 -0.26 9.55 -29.24
C ALA A 206 1.09 10.28 -29.05
N LEU A 207 1.15 11.30 -28.18
CA LEU A 207 2.37 12.03 -27.85
C LEU A 207 3.45 11.09 -27.29
N ARG A 208 3.09 10.22 -26.34
CA ARG A 208 4.04 9.27 -25.77
C ARG A 208 4.51 8.24 -26.80
N LYS A 209 3.66 7.78 -27.68
CA LYS A 209 4.06 6.87 -28.77
C LYS A 209 5.11 7.49 -29.68
N GLU A 210 4.98 8.77 -29.98
CA GLU A 210 5.87 9.49 -30.89
C GLU A 210 7.19 9.90 -30.19
N TYR A 211 7.14 10.44 -28.97
CA TYR A 211 8.29 11.10 -28.36
C TYR A 211 8.97 10.33 -27.23
N LYS A 212 8.38 9.24 -26.69
CA LYS A 212 8.88 8.55 -25.51
C LYS A 212 10.34 8.08 -25.61
N GLU A 213 10.72 7.51 -26.75
CA GLU A 213 12.09 6.96 -26.92
C GLU A 213 13.11 8.10 -27.08
N THR A 214 12.80 9.11 -27.87
CA THR A 214 13.67 10.29 -28.05
C THR A 214 13.84 11.04 -26.74
N PHE A 215 12.74 11.26 -26.01
CA PHE A 215 12.74 11.91 -24.69
C PHE A 215 13.63 11.15 -23.68
N LYS A 216 13.50 9.82 -23.65
CA LYS A 216 14.32 8.96 -22.78
C LYS A 216 15.80 9.00 -23.15
N ALA A 217 16.12 8.97 -24.46
CA ALA A 217 17.48 9.03 -24.95
C ALA A 217 18.16 10.37 -24.61
N THR A 218 17.42 11.49 -24.72
CA THR A 218 17.93 12.85 -24.45
C THR A 218 18.06 13.13 -22.95
N HIS A 219 17.07 12.71 -22.14
CA HIS A 219 16.96 13.16 -20.74
C HIS A 219 17.28 12.09 -19.70
N GLY A 220 17.45 10.81 -20.08
CA GLY A 220 17.68 9.71 -19.14
C GLY A 220 16.48 9.35 -18.25
N VAL A 221 15.33 9.99 -18.48
CA VAL A 221 14.04 9.72 -17.81
C VAL A 221 12.96 9.44 -18.86
N GLY A 222 11.98 8.59 -18.51
CA GLY A 222 10.88 8.28 -19.43
C GLY A 222 9.81 9.34 -19.42
N LEU A 223 9.15 9.59 -20.56
CA LEU A 223 7.95 10.43 -20.63
C LEU A 223 6.75 9.64 -20.08
N GLY A 224 6.45 9.80 -18.80
CA GLY A 224 5.37 9.12 -18.07
C GLY A 224 4.03 9.87 -18.19
N PHE A 225 3.04 9.42 -17.42
CA PHE A 225 1.78 10.14 -17.27
C PHE A 225 1.86 11.24 -16.22
N MET A 226 2.77 11.09 -15.24
CA MET A 226 2.81 11.97 -14.08
C MET A 226 3.15 13.41 -14.45
N SER A 227 4.00 13.64 -15.43
CA SER A 227 4.29 15.00 -15.91
C SER A 227 3.06 15.68 -16.49
N PHE A 228 2.26 14.98 -17.30
CA PHE A 228 1.02 15.52 -17.85
C PHE A 228 0.02 15.85 -16.74
N PHE A 229 -0.20 14.94 -15.78
CA PHE A 229 -1.13 15.17 -14.68
C PHE A 229 -0.65 16.28 -13.74
N THR A 230 0.62 16.32 -13.39
CA THR A 230 1.17 17.38 -12.52
C THR A 230 1.03 18.73 -13.16
N LEU A 231 1.41 18.89 -14.43
CA LEU A 231 1.29 20.16 -15.14
C LEU A 231 -0.16 20.58 -15.40
N ALA A 232 -1.05 19.62 -15.66
CA ALA A 232 -2.49 19.89 -15.76
C ALA A 232 -3.08 20.38 -14.42
N VAL A 233 -2.67 19.76 -13.31
CA VAL A 233 -3.05 20.19 -11.95
C VAL A 233 -2.50 21.58 -11.65
N VAL A 234 -1.23 21.85 -11.91
CA VAL A 234 -0.61 23.17 -11.71
C VAL A 234 -1.40 24.25 -12.44
N ARG A 235 -1.69 24.03 -13.74
CA ARG A 235 -2.53 24.95 -14.53
C ARG A 235 -3.93 25.15 -13.92
N ALA A 236 -4.57 24.07 -13.49
CA ALA A 236 -5.89 24.14 -12.89
C ALA A 236 -5.88 24.87 -11.53
N LEU A 237 -4.84 24.71 -10.70
CA LEU A 237 -4.66 25.43 -9.44
C LEU A 237 -4.45 26.95 -9.65
N GLU A 238 -3.88 27.35 -10.78
CA GLU A 238 -3.79 28.78 -11.16
C GLU A 238 -5.14 29.38 -11.50
N LEU A 239 -6.00 28.61 -12.18
CA LEU A 239 -7.35 29.04 -12.54
C LEU A 239 -8.32 29.01 -11.36
N TYR A 240 -8.08 28.13 -10.39
CA TYR A 240 -8.96 27.88 -9.23
C TYR A 240 -8.14 27.89 -7.92
N PRO A 241 -7.66 29.06 -7.47
CA PRO A 241 -6.77 29.17 -6.29
C PRO A 241 -7.36 28.63 -4.99
N ALA A 242 -8.71 28.63 -4.85
CA ALA A 242 -9.39 28.06 -3.69
C ALA A 242 -9.05 26.57 -3.46
N VAL A 243 -8.73 25.83 -4.54
CA VAL A 243 -8.33 24.41 -4.46
C VAL A 243 -6.90 24.26 -3.93
N ASN A 244 -6.05 25.30 -4.05
CA ASN A 244 -4.69 25.37 -3.48
C ASN A 244 -4.66 26.14 -2.15
N SER A 245 -5.65 25.91 -1.31
CA SER A 245 -5.84 26.61 -0.03
C SER A 245 -6.02 25.63 1.12
N MET A 246 -5.84 26.11 2.33
CA MET A 246 -6.05 25.37 3.59
C MET A 246 -6.86 26.21 4.55
N ILE A 247 -7.48 25.55 5.55
CA ILE A 247 -8.12 26.23 6.67
C ILE A 247 -7.09 26.36 7.80
N ASP A 248 -6.84 27.57 8.24
CA ASP A 248 -6.08 27.88 9.45
C ASP A 248 -6.97 28.62 10.45
N GLY A 249 -7.48 27.90 11.44
CA GLY A 249 -8.42 28.42 12.41
C GLY A 249 -9.71 28.94 11.76
N LYS A 250 -9.83 30.27 11.59
CA LYS A 250 -10.98 30.95 10.96
C LYS A 250 -10.63 31.58 9.62
N GLU A 251 -9.40 31.39 9.17
CA GLU A 251 -8.88 32.01 7.95
C GLU A 251 -8.67 30.94 6.85
N MET A 252 -8.73 31.37 5.62
CA MET A 252 -8.34 30.58 4.46
C MET A 252 -6.95 31.04 4.05
N LEU A 253 -5.97 30.13 4.11
CA LEU A 253 -4.60 30.34 3.65
C LEU A 253 -4.48 29.84 2.22
N THR A 254 -4.26 30.74 1.26
CA THR A 254 -4.04 30.41 -0.15
C THR A 254 -2.57 30.53 -0.49
N TYR A 255 -2.03 29.52 -1.19
CA TYR A 255 -0.61 29.47 -1.56
C TYR A 255 -0.38 29.98 -2.97
N ASP A 256 0.65 30.81 -3.14
CA ASP A 256 1.07 31.32 -4.47
C ASP A 256 1.91 30.30 -5.24
N TYR A 257 2.53 29.34 -4.52
CA TYR A 257 3.31 28.24 -5.08
C TYR A 257 2.49 26.91 -5.11
N LYS A 258 2.92 25.94 -5.91
CA LYS A 258 2.25 24.65 -6.05
C LYS A 258 3.21 23.51 -5.69
N ASP A 259 3.16 23.08 -4.44
CA ASP A 259 3.91 21.93 -3.93
C ASP A 259 3.05 20.67 -4.03
N ILE A 260 3.31 19.86 -5.04
CA ILE A 260 2.45 18.72 -5.39
C ILE A 260 2.94 17.44 -4.72
N SER A 261 2.14 16.92 -3.81
CA SER A 261 2.37 15.63 -3.16
C SER A 261 1.95 14.47 -4.07
N ILE A 262 2.81 13.45 -4.21
CA ILE A 262 2.52 12.27 -5.02
C ILE A 262 2.46 11.04 -4.12
N ALA A 263 1.32 10.34 -4.12
CA ALA A 263 1.17 9.11 -3.33
C ALA A 263 2.00 7.96 -3.96
N VAL A 264 2.95 7.43 -3.20
CA VAL A 264 3.86 6.34 -3.61
C VAL A 264 3.79 5.21 -2.60
N SER A 265 3.63 3.98 -3.07
CA SER A 265 3.71 2.79 -2.23
C SER A 265 5.16 2.37 -2.03
N GLY A 266 5.60 2.28 -0.78
CA GLY A 266 6.91 1.78 -0.38
C GLY A 266 6.81 0.57 0.55
N PRO A 267 7.95 -0.03 0.94
CA PRO A 267 8.00 -1.19 1.84
C PRO A 267 7.32 -0.93 3.20
N LYS A 268 7.43 0.29 3.70
CA LYS A 268 6.86 0.75 4.98
C LYS A 268 5.41 1.26 4.85
N GLY A 269 4.79 1.16 3.67
CA GLY A 269 3.42 1.59 3.41
C GLY A 269 3.31 2.73 2.41
N LEU A 270 2.17 3.45 2.43
CA LEU A 270 1.92 4.59 1.56
C LEU A 270 2.67 5.83 2.08
N MET A 271 3.50 6.41 1.25
CA MET A 271 4.19 7.69 1.49
C MET A 271 3.72 8.73 0.49
N VAL A 272 3.82 10.01 0.86
CA VAL A 272 3.30 11.12 0.04
C VAL A 272 4.38 12.20 -0.12
N PRO A 273 5.52 11.89 -0.80
CA PRO A 273 6.57 12.86 -1.02
C PRO A 273 6.12 14.02 -1.92
N VAL A 274 6.79 15.17 -1.78
CA VAL A 274 6.39 16.46 -2.33
C VAL A 274 7.32 16.89 -3.46
N ILE A 275 6.76 17.19 -4.62
CA ILE A 275 7.42 17.91 -5.71
C ILE A 275 7.26 19.39 -5.43
N ARG A 276 8.39 20.07 -5.13
CA ARG A 276 8.40 21.47 -4.77
C ARG A 276 8.31 22.37 -6.00
N ASN A 277 7.55 23.48 -5.86
CA ASN A 277 7.42 24.51 -6.89
C ASN A 277 7.16 23.92 -8.28
N ALA A 278 6.18 23.03 -8.36
CA ALA A 278 5.87 22.29 -9.59
C ALA A 278 5.49 23.22 -10.76
N GLU A 279 5.06 24.46 -10.48
CA GLU A 279 4.79 25.51 -11.46
C GLU A 279 6.04 25.95 -12.23
N ASN A 280 7.23 25.73 -11.69
CA ASN A 280 8.49 26.06 -12.34
C ASN A 280 9.14 24.88 -13.09
N LEU A 281 8.49 23.71 -13.07
CA LEU A 281 9.06 22.50 -13.67
C LEU A 281 8.54 22.27 -15.09
N THR A 282 9.43 21.74 -15.93
CA THR A 282 9.09 21.20 -17.26
C THR A 282 8.67 19.75 -17.16
N PHE A 283 8.20 19.13 -18.28
CA PHE A 283 7.93 17.69 -18.35
C PHE A 283 9.12 16.86 -17.85
N ARG A 284 10.33 17.22 -18.27
CA ARG A 284 11.57 16.58 -17.82
C ARG A 284 11.78 16.75 -16.30
N GLY A 285 11.58 17.96 -15.81
CA GLY A 285 11.76 18.29 -14.40
C GLY A 285 10.83 17.46 -13.52
N VAL A 286 9.54 17.38 -13.87
CA VAL A 286 8.56 16.57 -13.14
C VAL A 286 8.91 15.08 -13.17
N GLU A 287 9.24 14.51 -14.36
CA GLU A 287 9.57 13.08 -14.47
C GLU A 287 10.87 12.72 -13.71
N ALA A 288 11.85 13.62 -13.71
CA ALA A 288 13.10 13.44 -12.96
C ALA A 288 12.82 13.43 -11.45
N GLU A 289 11.98 14.35 -10.98
CA GLU A 289 11.65 14.48 -9.55
C GLU A 289 10.78 13.32 -9.08
N VAL A 290 9.78 12.90 -9.85
CA VAL A 290 8.97 11.70 -9.57
C VAL A 290 9.86 10.46 -9.47
N LYS A 291 10.81 10.29 -10.42
CA LYS A 291 11.76 9.17 -10.39
C LYS A 291 12.66 9.21 -9.16
N ARG A 292 13.21 10.39 -8.82
CA ARG A 292 14.06 10.59 -7.64
C ARG A 292 13.32 10.20 -6.36
N LEU A 293 12.13 10.76 -6.16
CA LEU A 293 11.30 10.51 -4.98
C LEU A 293 10.85 9.05 -4.89
N ALA A 294 10.46 8.44 -6.02
CA ALA A 294 10.04 7.03 -6.05
C ALA A 294 11.19 6.06 -5.69
N ILE A 295 12.42 6.34 -6.13
CA ILE A 295 13.60 5.54 -5.77
C ILE A 295 13.86 5.68 -4.28
N ARG A 296 13.92 6.90 -3.75
CA ARG A 296 14.15 7.17 -2.33
C ARG A 296 13.06 6.57 -1.43
N ALA A 297 11.79 6.62 -1.87
CA ALA A 297 10.69 5.99 -1.16
C ALA A 297 10.84 4.46 -1.09
N ARG A 298 11.21 3.82 -2.21
CA ARG A 298 11.43 2.37 -2.28
C ARG A 298 12.62 1.93 -1.42
N ASP A 299 13.69 2.73 -1.43
CA ASP A 299 14.92 2.43 -0.71
C ASP A 299 14.84 2.88 0.78
N GLY A 300 13.68 3.36 1.24
CA GLY A 300 13.44 3.77 2.63
C GLY A 300 14.18 5.05 3.05
N GLN A 301 14.69 5.84 2.09
CA GLN A 301 15.53 7.03 2.31
C GLN A 301 14.78 8.36 2.28
N ILE A 302 13.45 8.33 2.15
CA ILE A 302 12.61 9.54 2.19
C ILE A 302 12.73 10.19 3.56
N THR A 303 12.98 11.49 3.57
CA THR A 303 13.04 12.29 4.81
C THR A 303 11.68 12.90 5.14
N VAL A 304 11.51 13.33 6.39
CA VAL A 304 10.30 14.04 6.85
C VAL A 304 10.08 15.31 6.04
N ASP A 305 11.14 16.05 5.76
CA ASP A 305 11.08 17.30 4.96
C ASP A 305 10.57 17.05 3.54
N GLU A 306 10.88 15.90 2.96
CA GLU A 306 10.38 15.52 1.63
C GLU A 306 8.90 15.12 1.64
N MET A 307 8.27 14.88 2.81
CA MET A 307 6.87 14.46 2.98
C MET A 307 5.95 15.54 3.55
N THR A 308 6.49 16.70 3.95
CA THR A 308 5.72 17.76 4.62
C THR A 308 5.57 18.98 3.73
N GLY A 309 4.55 19.81 3.98
CA GLY A 309 4.39 21.13 3.33
C GLY A 309 3.82 21.09 1.91
N GLY A 310 3.33 19.94 1.42
CA GLY A 310 2.62 19.90 0.13
C GLY A 310 1.30 20.68 0.19
N THR A 311 0.90 21.31 -0.92
CA THR A 311 -0.34 22.11 -0.98
C THR A 311 -1.50 21.37 -1.65
N PHE A 312 -1.22 20.36 -2.47
CA PHE A 312 -2.19 19.52 -3.15
C PHE A 312 -1.64 18.11 -3.35
N THR A 313 -2.50 17.11 -3.38
CA THR A 313 -2.07 15.69 -3.54
C THR A 313 -2.62 15.06 -4.83
N ILE A 314 -1.78 14.27 -5.50
CA ILE A 314 -2.18 13.37 -6.60
C ILE A 314 -1.98 11.93 -6.12
N SER A 315 -3.03 11.12 -6.18
CA SER A 315 -3.01 9.69 -5.84
C SER A 315 -3.36 8.85 -7.06
N ASN A 316 -2.62 7.76 -7.29
CA ASN A 316 -2.84 6.89 -8.44
C ASN A 316 -3.25 5.47 -7.99
N GLY A 317 -4.55 5.21 -7.97
CA GLY A 317 -5.14 3.89 -7.75
C GLY A 317 -5.18 3.01 -9.01
N GLY A 318 -4.95 3.60 -10.18
CA GLY A 318 -5.02 2.90 -11.46
C GLY A 318 -3.96 1.81 -11.64
N VAL A 319 -2.79 1.99 -11.01
CA VAL A 319 -1.71 0.97 -11.00
C VAL A 319 -2.13 -0.32 -10.31
N PHE A 320 -3.15 -0.28 -9.45
CA PHE A 320 -3.75 -1.43 -8.77
C PHE A 320 -5.06 -1.90 -9.41
N GLY A 321 -5.44 -1.31 -10.55
CA GLY A 321 -6.66 -1.66 -11.28
C GLY A 321 -7.95 -0.99 -10.76
N SER A 322 -7.85 0.04 -9.91
CA SER A 322 -9.03 0.76 -9.41
C SER A 322 -9.74 1.48 -10.57
N MET A 323 -11.03 1.20 -10.75
CA MET A 323 -11.85 1.89 -11.75
C MET A 323 -12.27 3.29 -11.27
N LEU A 324 -12.63 3.41 -10.00
CA LEU A 324 -13.12 4.63 -9.38
C LEU A 324 -13.01 4.53 -7.86
N SER A 325 -12.61 5.60 -7.21
CA SER A 325 -12.56 5.72 -5.75
C SER A 325 -12.76 7.17 -5.31
N THR A 326 -13.12 7.37 -4.06
CA THR A 326 -13.19 8.67 -3.39
C THR A 326 -11.98 8.81 -2.49
N PRO A 327 -10.87 9.42 -2.94
CA PRO A 327 -9.66 9.54 -2.12
C PRO A 327 -9.94 10.39 -0.87
N ILE A 328 -9.29 10.04 0.25
CA ILE A 328 -9.35 10.84 1.48
C ILE A 328 -8.33 11.96 1.35
N ILE A 329 -8.71 13.18 1.70
CA ILE A 329 -7.84 14.36 1.70
C ILE A 329 -6.65 14.12 2.64
N ASN A 330 -5.48 14.62 2.28
CA ASN A 330 -4.27 14.60 3.10
C ASN A 330 -4.15 15.91 3.89
N PRO A 331 -4.60 15.97 5.16
CA PRO A 331 -4.55 17.22 5.92
C PRO A 331 -3.12 17.77 6.06
N PRO A 332 -2.94 19.09 6.10
CA PRO A 332 -3.96 20.15 6.14
C PRO A 332 -4.47 20.60 4.76
N GLN A 333 -4.09 19.92 3.67
CA GLN A 333 -4.56 20.23 2.32
C GLN A 333 -6.08 20.14 2.21
N SER A 334 -6.66 20.89 1.27
CA SER A 334 -8.11 20.89 1.03
C SER A 334 -8.53 20.15 -0.24
N GLY A 335 -7.58 19.59 -0.99
CA GLY A 335 -7.89 18.88 -2.24
C GLY A 335 -6.94 17.72 -2.53
N ILE A 336 -7.48 16.69 -3.17
CA ILE A 336 -6.73 15.52 -3.67
C ILE A 336 -7.33 15.04 -4.98
N LEU A 337 -6.48 14.85 -5.99
CA LEU A 337 -6.84 14.24 -7.27
C LEU A 337 -6.58 12.74 -7.23
N GLY A 338 -7.60 11.94 -7.49
CA GLY A 338 -7.50 10.50 -7.72
C GLY A 338 -7.42 10.16 -9.20
N MET A 339 -6.35 9.46 -9.60
CA MET A 339 -6.21 8.84 -10.91
C MET A 339 -6.62 7.37 -10.82
N HIS A 340 -7.20 6.85 -11.89
CA HIS A 340 -7.69 5.47 -11.93
C HIS A 340 -7.15 4.74 -13.16
N ASN A 341 -7.57 3.47 -13.35
CA ASN A 341 -7.10 2.68 -14.50
C ASN A 341 -7.63 3.24 -15.83
N ILE A 342 -6.86 3.03 -16.88
CA ILE A 342 -7.24 3.39 -18.24
C ILE A 342 -7.86 2.15 -18.88
N VAL A 343 -9.08 2.28 -19.37
CA VAL A 343 -9.84 1.19 -20.00
C VAL A 343 -10.38 1.65 -21.34
N GLU A 344 -10.25 0.82 -22.37
CA GLU A 344 -10.90 1.07 -23.65
C GLU A 344 -12.42 1.02 -23.48
N ARG A 345 -13.09 2.10 -23.85
CA ARG A 345 -14.56 2.26 -23.77
C ARG A 345 -15.13 2.77 -25.07
N PRO A 346 -16.37 2.36 -25.44
CA PRO A 346 -17.10 3.00 -26.50
C PRO A 346 -17.54 4.40 -26.03
N VAL A 347 -17.13 5.43 -26.75
CA VAL A 347 -17.51 6.83 -26.51
C VAL A 347 -18.02 7.46 -27.79
N VAL A 348 -18.83 8.52 -27.66
CA VAL A 348 -19.30 9.28 -28.83
C VAL A 348 -18.34 10.44 -29.09
N LYS A 349 -17.76 10.46 -30.31
CA LYS A 349 -16.97 11.59 -30.82
C LYS A 349 -17.50 11.96 -32.17
N ASP A 350 -17.77 13.25 -32.38
CA ASP A 350 -18.28 13.79 -33.65
C ASP A 350 -19.50 13.02 -34.19
N GLY A 351 -20.40 12.61 -33.28
CA GLY A 351 -21.61 11.88 -33.61
C GLY A 351 -21.44 10.40 -33.96
N THR A 352 -20.22 9.86 -33.84
CA THR A 352 -19.90 8.46 -34.08
C THR A 352 -19.42 7.76 -32.82
N VAL A 353 -19.68 6.45 -32.68
CA VAL A 353 -19.17 5.63 -31.62
C VAL A 353 -17.76 5.17 -31.96
N VAL A 354 -16.79 5.52 -31.11
CA VAL A 354 -15.38 5.14 -31.26
C VAL A 354 -14.90 4.45 -29.98
N ILE A 355 -13.86 3.63 -30.10
CA ILE A 355 -13.17 3.05 -28.94
C ILE A 355 -12.09 4.06 -28.52
N ALA A 356 -12.10 4.47 -27.26
CA ALA A 356 -11.11 5.39 -26.71
C ALA A 356 -10.61 4.90 -25.34
N PRO A 357 -9.32 5.15 -25.00
CA PRO A 357 -8.76 4.86 -23.69
C PRO A 357 -9.23 5.91 -22.68
N ILE A 358 -10.20 5.55 -21.85
CA ILE A 358 -10.82 6.45 -20.87
C ILE A 358 -10.26 6.19 -19.47
N MET A 359 -9.92 7.26 -18.77
CA MET A 359 -9.60 7.27 -17.35
C MET A 359 -10.66 8.06 -16.60
N TYR A 360 -11.17 7.50 -15.50
CA TYR A 360 -11.92 8.31 -14.54
C TYR A 360 -10.96 9.05 -13.63
N VAL A 361 -11.26 10.30 -13.36
CA VAL A 361 -10.56 11.14 -12.38
C VAL A 361 -11.54 11.60 -11.32
N ALA A 362 -11.05 11.70 -10.08
CA ALA A 362 -11.83 12.11 -8.93
C ALA A 362 -11.13 13.28 -8.22
N LEU A 363 -11.86 14.32 -7.88
CA LEU A 363 -11.40 15.35 -6.97
C LEU A 363 -12.18 15.23 -5.67
N SER A 364 -11.52 14.82 -4.58
CA SER A 364 -12.07 15.01 -3.24
C SER A 364 -11.57 16.34 -2.69
N TYR A 365 -12.47 17.09 -2.05
CA TYR A 365 -12.20 18.44 -1.59
C TYR A 365 -12.98 18.78 -0.34
N ASP A 366 -12.50 19.76 0.40
CA ASP A 366 -13.20 20.30 1.58
C ASP A 366 -14.20 21.38 1.17
N HIS A 367 -15.47 21.03 1.22
CA HIS A 367 -16.55 21.91 0.77
C HIS A 367 -16.79 23.12 1.70
N ARG A 368 -16.04 23.21 2.81
CA ARG A 368 -16.08 24.42 3.66
C ARG A 368 -15.44 25.63 3.02
N ILE A 369 -14.45 25.41 2.08
CA ILE A 369 -13.73 26.49 1.39
C ILE A 369 -13.70 26.34 -0.12
N ILE A 370 -14.08 25.19 -0.67
CA ILE A 370 -14.12 24.93 -2.12
C ILE A 370 -15.56 24.65 -2.50
N ASP A 371 -16.17 25.53 -3.26
CA ASP A 371 -17.52 25.38 -3.75
C ASP A 371 -17.62 24.55 -5.03
N GLY A 372 -18.87 24.24 -5.43
CA GLY A 372 -19.13 23.43 -6.65
C GLY A 372 -18.57 24.03 -7.93
N LYS A 373 -18.55 25.37 -8.05
CA LYS A 373 -17.97 26.06 -9.21
C LYS A 373 -16.46 25.83 -9.31
N GLU A 374 -15.77 26.00 -8.19
CA GLU A 374 -14.31 25.84 -8.11
C GLU A 374 -13.92 24.38 -8.30
N SER A 375 -14.57 23.44 -7.61
CA SER A 375 -14.24 22.01 -7.67
C SER A 375 -14.52 21.39 -9.04
N VAL A 376 -15.71 21.65 -9.60
CA VAL A 376 -16.07 21.12 -10.93
C VAL A 376 -15.25 21.83 -12.01
N GLY A 377 -15.08 23.16 -11.91
CA GLY A 377 -14.26 23.92 -12.85
C GLY A 377 -12.80 23.47 -12.86
N PHE A 378 -12.22 23.24 -11.67
CA PHE A 378 -10.86 22.68 -11.53
C PHE A 378 -10.74 21.33 -12.27
N LEU A 379 -11.67 20.40 -12.01
CA LEU A 379 -11.59 19.06 -12.59
C LEU A 379 -11.83 19.09 -14.11
N VAL A 380 -12.68 20.01 -14.59
CA VAL A 380 -12.86 20.27 -16.04
C VAL A 380 -11.58 20.84 -16.65
N ALA A 381 -10.92 21.81 -16.00
CA ALA A 381 -9.65 22.35 -16.48
C ALA A 381 -8.53 21.30 -16.54
N VAL A 382 -8.47 20.38 -15.57
CA VAL A 382 -7.56 19.21 -15.62
C VAL A 382 -7.89 18.31 -16.82
N LYS A 383 -9.17 17.96 -17.01
CA LYS A 383 -9.63 17.15 -18.15
C LYS A 383 -9.24 17.79 -19.48
N GLU A 384 -9.57 19.07 -19.69
CA GLU A 384 -9.27 19.79 -20.92
C GLU A 384 -7.76 19.81 -21.22
N ALA A 385 -6.93 20.02 -20.19
CA ALA A 385 -5.48 20.03 -20.34
C ALA A 385 -4.92 18.64 -20.73
N LEU A 386 -5.51 17.56 -20.24
CA LEU A 386 -5.11 16.19 -20.56
C LEU A 386 -5.63 15.75 -21.94
N GLU A 387 -6.79 16.23 -22.36
CA GLU A 387 -7.36 15.95 -23.68
C GLU A 387 -6.78 16.84 -24.80
N ASN A 388 -6.27 18.04 -24.46
CA ASN A 388 -5.60 18.97 -25.38
C ASN A 388 -4.20 19.37 -24.89
N PRO A 389 -3.30 18.40 -24.64
CA PRO A 389 -2.01 18.67 -23.99
C PRO A 389 -1.08 19.54 -24.86
N THR A 390 -1.15 19.40 -26.17
CA THR A 390 -0.32 20.19 -27.10
C THR A 390 -0.60 21.67 -26.99
N GLU A 391 -1.84 22.09 -26.92
CA GLU A 391 -2.23 23.49 -26.82
C GLU A 391 -2.05 24.02 -25.38
N LEU A 392 -2.62 23.30 -24.39
CA LEU A 392 -2.79 23.81 -23.03
C LEU A 392 -1.59 23.58 -22.11
N LEU A 393 -0.75 22.57 -22.39
CA LEU A 393 0.44 22.26 -21.60
C LEU A 393 1.76 22.52 -22.34
N MET A 394 1.73 22.50 -23.70
CA MET A 394 2.94 22.63 -24.50
C MET A 394 2.96 23.90 -25.36
N HIS A 395 1.99 24.80 -25.18
CA HIS A 395 1.88 26.06 -25.91
C HIS A 395 2.03 25.90 -27.42
N SER A 396 1.49 24.80 -27.99
CA SER A 396 1.56 24.41 -29.41
C SER A 396 2.99 24.15 -29.93
N ASP A 397 4.00 24.06 -29.06
CA ASP A 397 5.39 23.73 -29.41
C ASP A 397 5.89 22.51 -28.62
N ILE A 398 5.59 21.32 -29.15
CA ILE A 398 5.88 20.04 -28.49
C ILE A 398 7.37 19.88 -28.25
N LYS A 399 8.22 20.19 -29.25
CA LYS A 399 9.66 19.99 -29.12
C LYS A 399 10.27 20.88 -28.06
N LYS A 400 9.86 22.14 -28.03
CA LYS A 400 10.30 23.08 -26.99
C LYS A 400 9.84 22.66 -25.60
N ALA A 401 8.57 22.25 -25.46
CA ALA A 401 8.02 21.81 -24.19
C ALA A 401 8.68 20.51 -23.67
N LEU A 402 9.08 19.62 -24.57
CA LEU A 402 9.81 18.39 -24.25
C LEU A 402 11.33 18.56 -24.23
N GLU A 403 11.84 19.76 -24.51
CA GLU A 403 13.29 20.08 -24.59
C GLU A 403 14.05 19.16 -25.58
N LEU A 404 13.44 18.91 -26.80
CA LEU A 404 13.95 18.03 -27.85
C LEU A 404 14.46 18.79 -29.10
#